data_e277a3d2d21304b6943c2d75f68d8e20
#
_entry.id   e277a3d2d21304b6943c2d75f68d8e20
#
_cell.length_a   1.000
_cell.length_b   1.000
_cell.length_c   1.000
_cell.angle_alpha   90.00
_cell.angle_beta   90.00
_cell.angle_gamma   90.00
#
_symmetry.space_group_name_H-M   'P 1'
#
loop_
_entity.id
_entity.type
_entity.pdbx_description
1 polymer ?
#
loop_
_entity_poly.entity_id
_entity_poly.type
_entity_poly.pdbx_seq_one_letter_code
_entity_poly.pdbx_strand_id
1 'polypeptide(L)'
;DKYGADACRFGIMIASPAGNDLLWDESSNEQGRNFNNKLWNALKLVKMWEGRQADSNEPVADSFATLWFEHRLNEAKLELDNMFKEFRLSEALKTIYSLIWDDFCSWYLEWVKPGFEQPIDKAVYDKTVFFFEELMQLLHPYMPFVTEEIYHQLKERTAGDDITIKQSAAATATDASILANGALLKEVISSLREVRLKNQLKPKDTIQLHIETATTEAYQSFETILAKQINATHVHFVSSAVTGTISAVVQKDKFYLQSELELDTSSQKETLLKDLEYQKGFLASVDKKLSNERFVQNAKPEVVELERRKKADAEARIKAIEESLATL
;
A
#
# COMPACT_ATOMS: atom_id res chain seq x y z
N ASP A 1 15.18 31.06 -0.54
CA ASP A 1 14.91 31.24 -1.98
C ASP A 1 14.97 29.93 -2.79
N LYS A 2 15.87 28.95 -2.45
CA LYS A 2 16.06 27.72 -3.24
C LYS A 2 14.92 26.70 -3.06
N TYR A 3 14.38 26.57 -1.85
CA TYR A 3 13.44 25.49 -1.50
C TYR A 3 12.03 25.99 -1.10
N GLY A 4 11.92 27.26 -0.70
CA GLY A 4 10.71 27.83 -0.13
C GLY A 4 10.57 27.58 1.39
N ALA A 5 9.72 28.36 2.05
CA ALA A 5 9.60 28.34 3.51
C ALA A 5 9.11 26.99 4.05
N ASP A 6 8.06 26.43 3.47
CA ASP A 6 7.50 25.14 3.92
C ASP A 6 8.49 23.99 3.78
N ALA A 7 9.26 23.94 2.67
CA ALA A 7 10.28 22.90 2.49
C ALA A 7 11.41 23.00 3.53
N CYS A 8 11.84 24.23 3.88
CA CYS A 8 12.82 24.44 4.95
C CYS A 8 12.27 24.05 6.32
N ARG A 9 11.02 24.42 6.65
CA ARG A 9 10.35 24.03 7.89
C ARG A 9 10.24 22.50 8.00
N PHE A 10 9.79 21.84 6.92
CA PHE A 10 9.74 20.39 6.82
C PHE A 10 11.11 19.76 7.06
N GLY A 11 12.17 20.24 6.37
CA GLY A 11 13.52 19.70 6.47
C GLY A 11 14.09 19.81 7.89
N ILE A 12 13.88 20.95 8.56
CA ILE A 12 14.28 21.14 9.96
C ILE A 12 13.54 20.16 10.88
N MET A 13 12.22 20.09 10.76
CA MET A 13 11.39 19.32 11.69
C MET A 13 11.57 17.79 11.51
N ILE A 14 11.72 17.31 10.27
CA ILE A 14 11.88 15.86 10.03
C ILE A 14 13.25 15.34 10.49
N ALA A 15 14.28 16.22 10.49
CA ALA A 15 15.63 15.92 10.92
C ALA A 15 15.88 16.13 12.43
N SER A 16 14.89 16.61 13.20
CA SER A 16 15.02 16.95 14.62
C SER A 16 14.36 15.89 15.51
N PRO A 17 14.99 14.73 15.77
CA PRO A 17 14.46 13.77 16.73
C PRO A 17 14.52 14.34 18.15
N ALA A 18 13.53 14.01 18.98
CA ALA A 18 13.45 14.50 20.34
C ALA A 18 14.72 14.13 21.14
N GLY A 19 15.32 15.12 21.82
CA GLY A 19 16.48 14.94 22.69
C GLY A 19 17.85 14.83 22.00
N ASN A 20 17.94 15.03 20.69
CA ASN A 20 19.20 15.04 19.95
C ASN A 20 19.45 16.39 19.26
N ASP A 21 20.72 16.63 18.92
CA ASP A 21 21.11 17.78 18.14
C ASP A 21 20.55 17.71 16.72
N LEU A 22 20.20 18.89 16.16
CA LEU A 22 19.79 18.99 14.78
C LEU A 22 21.02 18.82 13.85
N LEU A 23 21.04 17.76 13.09
CA LEU A 23 21.97 17.58 11.99
C LEU A 23 21.36 18.18 10.72
N TRP A 24 21.89 19.35 10.31
CA TRP A 24 21.43 19.98 9.07
C TRP A 24 21.83 19.13 7.87
N ASP A 25 20.80 18.75 7.08
CA ASP A 25 20.97 18.04 5.81
C ASP A 25 20.13 18.71 4.71
N GLU A 26 20.79 19.14 3.65
CA GLU A 26 20.12 19.79 2.51
C GLU A 26 19.14 18.84 1.81
N SER A 27 19.39 17.52 1.84
CA SER A 27 18.50 16.52 1.26
C SER A 27 17.12 16.52 1.90
N SER A 28 17.02 16.85 3.19
CA SER A 28 15.74 16.98 3.90
C SER A 28 14.89 18.15 3.36
N ASN A 29 15.53 19.25 2.92
CA ASN A 29 14.82 20.35 2.27
C ASN A 29 14.37 19.98 0.85
N GLU A 30 15.17 19.21 0.13
CA GLU A 30 14.76 18.66 -1.17
C GLU A 30 13.56 17.73 -1.04
N GLN A 31 13.54 16.89 0.00
CA GLN A 31 12.40 16.05 0.34
C GLN A 31 11.15 16.91 0.58
N GLY A 32 11.27 17.98 1.37
CA GLY A 32 10.17 18.92 1.63
C GLY A 32 9.66 19.59 0.35
N ARG A 33 10.55 20.02 -0.56
CA ARG A 33 10.17 20.56 -1.86
C ARG A 33 9.44 19.52 -2.73
N ASN A 34 9.95 18.30 -2.77
CA ASN A 34 9.31 17.23 -3.53
C ASN A 34 7.95 16.87 -2.93
N PHE A 35 7.80 16.98 -1.62
CA PHE A 35 6.52 16.79 -0.95
C PHE A 35 5.51 17.89 -1.32
N ASN A 36 5.92 19.16 -1.35
CA ASN A 36 5.09 20.26 -1.88
C ASN A 36 4.60 19.97 -3.30
N ASN A 37 5.49 19.52 -4.18
CA ASN A 37 5.14 19.17 -5.55
C ASN A 37 4.12 18.00 -5.61
N LYS A 38 4.29 17.00 -4.74
CA LYS A 38 3.36 15.86 -4.63
C LYS A 38 1.97 16.32 -4.20
N LEU A 39 1.89 17.16 -3.17
CA LEU A 39 0.64 17.75 -2.68
C LEU A 39 -0.08 18.53 -3.78
N TRP A 40 0.67 19.38 -4.50
CA TRP A 40 0.12 20.18 -5.58
C TRP A 40 -0.38 19.36 -6.75
N ASN A 41 0.32 18.28 -7.10
CA ASN A 41 -0.13 17.35 -8.13
C ASN A 41 -1.37 16.57 -7.70
N ALA A 42 -1.48 16.19 -6.44
CA ALA A 42 -2.69 15.58 -5.88
C ALA A 42 -3.88 16.54 -5.94
N LEU A 43 -3.68 17.82 -5.60
CA LEU A 43 -4.72 18.85 -5.74
C LEU A 43 -5.19 18.96 -7.19
N LYS A 44 -4.26 19.08 -8.15
CA LYS A 44 -4.62 19.16 -9.57
C LYS A 44 -5.43 17.95 -10.02
N LEU A 45 -5.05 16.75 -9.58
CA LEU A 45 -5.77 15.53 -9.90
C LEU A 45 -7.21 15.57 -9.37
N VAL A 46 -7.40 15.92 -8.10
CA VAL A 46 -8.73 16.02 -7.48
C VAL A 46 -9.58 17.10 -8.16
N LYS A 47 -9.00 18.28 -8.46
CA LYS A 47 -9.69 19.35 -9.17
C LYS A 47 -10.11 18.96 -10.59
N MET A 48 -9.36 18.09 -11.28
CA MET A 48 -9.80 17.56 -12.60
C MET A 48 -11.09 16.74 -12.52
N TRP A 49 -11.42 16.18 -11.36
CA TRP A 49 -12.64 15.40 -11.15
C TRP A 49 -13.85 16.27 -10.83
N GLU A 50 -13.64 17.51 -10.34
CA GLU A 50 -14.70 18.42 -9.89
C GLU A 50 -15.79 18.64 -10.95
N GLY A 51 -15.42 18.78 -12.21
CA GLY A 51 -16.37 18.94 -13.34
C GLY A 51 -16.93 17.63 -13.90
N ARG A 52 -16.60 16.48 -13.30
CA ARG A 52 -16.97 15.14 -13.80
C ARG A 52 -17.72 14.31 -12.78
N GLN A 53 -18.37 14.93 -11.82
CA GLN A 53 -19.17 14.25 -10.81
C GLN A 53 -20.46 13.72 -11.40
N ALA A 54 -20.85 12.51 -11.01
CA ALA A 54 -22.15 11.93 -11.32
C ALA A 54 -22.71 11.23 -10.08
N ASP A 55 -24.01 11.32 -9.88
CA ASP A 55 -24.69 10.51 -8.85
C ASP A 55 -24.82 9.08 -9.40
N SER A 56 -24.24 8.10 -8.72
CA SER A 56 -24.48 6.69 -9.02
C SER A 56 -25.70 6.21 -8.25
N ASN A 57 -26.62 5.56 -8.96
CA ASN A 57 -27.75 4.86 -8.33
C ASN A 57 -27.38 3.45 -7.85
N GLU A 58 -26.15 3.02 -8.13
CA GLU A 58 -25.60 1.72 -7.75
C GLU A 58 -24.70 1.84 -6.52
N PRO A 59 -24.54 0.78 -5.72
CA PRO A 59 -23.55 0.75 -4.66
C PRO A 59 -22.16 1.09 -5.25
N VAL A 60 -21.52 2.10 -4.69
CA VAL A 60 -20.28 2.63 -5.23
C VAL A 60 -19.20 1.54 -5.22
N ALA A 61 -18.73 1.16 -6.41
CA ALA A 61 -17.71 0.12 -6.57
C ALA A 61 -16.44 0.40 -5.75
N ASP A 62 -16.17 1.68 -5.49
CA ASP A 62 -15.00 2.16 -4.73
C ASP A 62 -15.30 2.43 -3.24
N SER A 63 -16.44 1.93 -2.72
CA SER A 63 -16.83 2.14 -1.32
C SER A 63 -15.80 1.60 -0.32
N PHE A 64 -15.12 0.50 -0.65
CA PHE A 64 -14.04 -0.04 0.17
C PHE A 64 -12.88 0.94 0.30
N ALA A 65 -12.47 1.62 -0.77
CA ALA A 65 -11.37 2.57 -0.73
C ALA A 65 -11.64 3.73 0.23
N THR A 66 -12.84 4.31 0.19
CA THR A 66 -13.23 5.42 1.09
C THR A 66 -13.32 4.94 2.53
N LEU A 67 -13.87 3.76 2.76
CA LEU A 67 -13.99 3.17 4.09
C LEU A 67 -12.61 2.84 4.67
N TRP A 68 -11.74 2.21 3.89
CA TRP A 68 -10.36 1.92 4.29
C TRP A 68 -9.61 3.19 4.67
N PHE A 69 -9.67 4.23 3.82
CA PHE A 69 -8.90 5.44 4.09
C PHE A 69 -9.45 6.21 5.30
N GLU A 70 -10.76 6.18 5.54
CA GLU A 70 -11.37 6.75 6.75
C GLU A 70 -10.81 6.10 8.03
N HIS A 71 -10.75 4.77 8.06
CA HIS A 71 -10.18 4.04 9.19
C HIS A 71 -8.66 4.27 9.32
N ARG A 72 -7.93 4.33 8.21
CA ARG A 72 -6.49 4.62 8.22
C ARG A 72 -6.18 6.04 8.72
N LEU A 73 -6.97 7.03 8.32
CA LEU A 73 -6.88 8.40 8.82
C LEU A 73 -7.15 8.47 10.33
N ASN A 74 -8.17 7.78 10.81
CA ASN A 74 -8.49 7.74 12.24
C ASN A 74 -7.39 7.02 13.05
N GLU A 75 -6.85 5.90 12.56
CA GLU A 75 -5.70 5.22 13.16
C GLU A 75 -4.51 6.17 13.29
N ALA A 76 -4.15 6.87 12.21
CA ALA A 76 -3.08 7.84 12.21
C ALA A 76 -3.33 9.01 13.19
N LYS A 77 -4.55 9.51 13.29
CA LYS A 77 -4.90 10.56 14.28
C LYS A 77 -4.68 10.09 15.72
N LEU A 78 -5.03 8.84 16.04
CA LEU A 78 -4.79 8.26 17.38
C LEU A 78 -3.29 8.13 17.68
N GLU A 79 -2.49 7.71 16.69
CA GLU A 79 -1.03 7.66 16.81
C GLU A 79 -0.45 9.06 17.03
N LEU A 80 -0.89 10.04 16.25
CA LEU A 80 -0.43 11.42 16.32
C LEU A 80 -0.76 12.09 17.66
N ASP A 81 -1.95 11.85 18.22
CA ASP A 81 -2.33 12.35 19.53
C ASP A 81 -1.34 11.94 20.64
N ASN A 82 -0.88 10.69 20.60
CA ASN A 82 0.12 10.18 21.52
C ASN A 82 1.50 10.83 21.27
N MET A 83 1.92 10.93 20.00
CA MET A 83 3.21 11.54 19.65
C MET A 83 3.26 13.02 20.04
N PHE A 84 2.17 13.77 19.85
CA PHE A 84 2.10 15.19 20.24
C PHE A 84 2.13 15.36 21.76
N LYS A 85 1.45 14.50 22.53
CA LYS A 85 1.53 14.50 24.00
C LYS A 85 2.94 14.24 24.53
N GLU A 86 3.72 13.46 23.81
CA GLU A 86 5.10 13.11 24.15
C GLU A 86 6.13 14.06 23.50
N PHE A 87 5.69 15.11 22.79
CA PHE A 87 6.54 16.05 22.05
C PHE A 87 7.43 15.40 20.97
N ARG A 88 7.00 14.27 20.42
CA ARG A 88 7.70 13.53 19.37
C ARG A 88 7.37 14.10 17.99
N LEU A 89 7.70 15.37 17.76
CA LEU A 89 7.25 16.14 16.60
C LEU A 89 7.83 15.63 15.28
N SER A 90 9.09 15.19 15.26
CA SER A 90 9.72 14.61 14.06
C SER A 90 9.05 13.30 13.64
N GLU A 91 8.71 12.46 14.60
CA GLU A 91 8.02 11.19 14.33
C GLU A 91 6.59 11.43 13.86
N ALA A 92 5.89 12.37 14.49
CA ALA A 92 4.57 12.79 14.04
C ALA A 92 4.60 13.28 12.59
N LEU A 93 5.60 14.09 12.20
CA LEU A 93 5.76 14.53 10.80
C LEU A 93 6.02 13.34 9.85
N LYS A 94 6.79 12.34 10.26
CA LYS A 94 7.03 11.12 9.44
C LYS A 94 5.74 10.33 9.23
N THR A 95 4.92 10.20 10.28
CA THR A 95 3.60 9.55 10.18
C THR A 95 2.67 10.32 9.23
N ILE A 96 2.60 11.65 9.35
CA ILE A 96 1.81 12.50 8.45
C ILE A 96 2.31 12.40 7.00
N TYR A 97 3.64 12.42 6.82
CA TYR A 97 4.25 12.29 5.51
C TYR A 97 3.88 10.95 4.83
N SER A 98 4.03 9.83 5.55
CA SER A 98 3.69 8.51 5.02
C SER A 98 2.18 8.38 4.75
N LEU A 99 1.33 8.88 5.65
CA LEU A 99 -0.12 8.88 5.45
C LEU A 99 -0.51 9.61 4.15
N ILE A 100 0.12 10.78 3.88
CA ILE A 100 -0.19 11.57 2.69
C ILE A 100 0.48 10.98 1.44
N TRP A 101 1.78 10.73 1.49
CA TRP A 101 2.54 10.28 0.33
C TRP A 101 2.17 8.88 -0.11
N ASP A 102 2.18 7.94 0.85
CA ASP A 102 1.97 6.53 0.56
C ASP A 102 0.47 6.18 0.54
N ASP A 103 -0.23 6.36 1.67
CA ASP A 103 -1.59 5.88 1.79
C ASP A 103 -2.59 6.70 0.96
N PHE A 104 -2.54 8.04 1.02
CA PHE A 104 -3.46 8.86 0.25
C PHE A 104 -3.08 8.95 -1.22
N CYS A 105 -1.87 9.46 -1.54
CA CYS A 105 -1.50 9.75 -2.92
C CYS A 105 -1.17 8.51 -3.75
N SER A 106 -0.49 7.49 -3.16
CA SER A 106 -0.03 6.33 -3.92
C SER A 106 -1.05 5.19 -3.97
N TRP A 107 -1.96 5.11 -2.99
CA TRP A 107 -2.97 4.07 -2.93
C TRP A 107 -4.39 4.60 -3.08
N TYR A 108 -4.88 5.40 -2.15
CA TYR A 108 -6.27 5.84 -2.13
C TYR A 108 -6.69 6.54 -3.43
N LEU A 109 -5.94 7.57 -3.85
CA LEU A 109 -6.26 8.30 -5.08
C LEU A 109 -6.22 7.42 -6.32
N GLU A 110 -5.31 6.44 -6.40
CA GLU A 110 -5.26 5.50 -7.52
C GLU A 110 -6.42 4.49 -7.49
N TRP A 111 -6.90 4.11 -6.31
CA TRP A 111 -8.05 3.22 -6.18
C TRP A 111 -9.35 3.88 -6.62
N VAL A 112 -9.58 5.14 -6.20
CA VAL A 112 -10.80 5.89 -6.53
C VAL A 112 -10.76 6.60 -7.87
N LYS A 113 -9.57 6.73 -8.48
CA LYS A 113 -9.39 7.43 -9.76
C LYS A 113 -10.33 6.87 -10.83
N PRO A 114 -11.21 7.68 -11.44
CA PRO A 114 -12.08 7.21 -12.50
C PRO A 114 -11.28 6.80 -13.74
N GLY A 115 -11.88 5.97 -14.58
CA GLY A 115 -11.34 5.66 -15.92
C GLY A 115 -11.16 6.93 -16.76
N PHE A 116 -10.41 6.82 -17.87
CA PHE A 116 -10.20 7.95 -18.75
C PHE A 116 -11.55 8.49 -19.24
N GLU A 117 -11.78 9.80 -19.06
CA GLU A 117 -13.03 10.50 -19.38
C GLU A 117 -14.30 9.99 -18.67
N GLN A 118 -14.18 9.05 -17.74
CA GLN A 118 -15.31 8.57 -16.95
C GLN A 118 -15.63 9.52 -15.79
N PRO A 119 -16.90 9.62 -15.38
CA PRO A 119 -17.27 10.37 -14.18
C PRO A 119 -16.74 9.71 -12.92
N ILE A 120 -16.57 10.50 -11.87
CA ILE A 120 -16.39 10.02 -10.50
C ILE A 120 -17.74 10.08 -9.78
N ASP A 121 -17.99 9.09 -8.94
CA ASP A 121 -19.14 9.15 -8.03
C ASP A 121 -19.04 10.36 -7.09
N LYS A 122 -20.14 11.11 -6.97
CA LYS A 122 -20.17 12.34 -6.16
C LYS A 122 -19.83 12.08 -4.69
N ALA A 123 -20.31 11.00 -4.10
CA ALA A 123 -20.01 10.68 -2.69
C ALA A 123 -18.55 10.35 -2.48
N VAL A 124 -17.91 9.66 -3.45
CA VAL A 124 -16.46 9.38 -3.43
C VAL A 124 -15.67 10.69 -3.58
N TYR A 125 -16.09 11.58 -4.47
CA TYR A 125 -15.45 12.88 -4.65
C TYR A 125 -15.53 13.72 -3.35
N ASP A 126 -16.72 13.85 -2.78
CA ASP A 126 -16.95 14.62 -1.56
C ASP A 126 -16.11 14.08 -0.38
N LYS A 127 -16.03 12.75 -0.24
CA LYS A 127 -15.17 12.09 0.74
C LYS A 127 -13.68 12.33 0.46
N THR A 128 -13.27 12.33 -0.81
CA THR A 128 -11.87 12.60 -1.20
C THR A 128 -11.47 14.03 -0.82
N VAL A 129 -12.33 15.01 -1.08
CA VAL A 129 -12.11 16.41 -0.68
C VAL A 129 -12.04 16.52 0.84
N PHE A 130 -12.97 15.90 1.56
CA PHE A 130 -12.96 15.86 3.02
C PHE A 130 -11.65 15.27 3.58
N PHE A 131 -11.19 14.13 3.05
CA PHE A 131 -9.93 13.53 3.49
C PHE A 131 -8.74 14.44 3.20
N PHE A 132 -8.73 15.08 2.05
CA PHE A 132 -7.63 15.99 1.72
C PHE A 132 -7.58 17.19 2.65
N GLU A 133 -8.74 17.77 3.00
CA GLU A 133 -8.82 18.85 4.01
C GLU A 133 -8.28 18.39 5.37
N GLU A 134 -8.67 17.22 5.85
CA GLU A 134 -8.19 16.65 7.10
C GLU A 134 -6.66 16.42 7.08
N LEU A 135 -6.12 15.95 5.97
CA LEU A 135 -4.67 15.78 5.79
C LEU A 135 -3.93 17.12 5.80
N MET A 136 -4.52 18.14 5.16
CA MET A 136 -3.95 19.50 5.19
C MET A 136 -3.95 20.06 6.60
N GLN A 137 -5.00 19.81 7.37
CA GLN A 137 -5.06 20.23 8.77
C GLN A 137 -4.00 19.56 9.65
N LEU A 138 -3.77 18.26 9.47
CA LEU A 138 -2.71 17.52 10.18
C LEU A 138 -1.31 18.04 9.82
N LEU A 139 -1.08 18.43 8.56
CA LEU A 139 0.21 18.90 8.07
C LEU A 139 0.45 20.38 8.37
N HIS A 140 -0.60 21.17 8.58
CA HIS A 140 -0.54 22.65 8.69
C HIS A 140 0.49 23.18 9.72
N PRO A 141 0.66 22.62 10.93
CA PRO A 141 1.68 23.08 11.87
C PRO A 141 3.11 23.02 11.32
N TYR A 142 3.39 22.15 10.39
CA TYR A 142 4.70 21.95 9.78
C TYR A 142 4.88 22.79 8.51
N MET A 143 3.86 22.83 7.65
CA MET A 143 3.90 23.44 6.31
C MET A 143 2.70 24.37 6.09
N PRO A 144 2.63 25.52 6.81
CA PRO A 144 1.42 26.32 6.90
C PRO A 144 1.02 27.00 5.58
N PHE A 145 1.97 27.33 4.70
CA PHE A 145 1.64 28.10 3.51
C PHE A 145 0.98 27.22 2.42
N VAL A 146 1.57 26.10 2.09
CA VAL A 146 1.03 25.20 1.05
C VAL A 146 -0.28 24.56 1.49
N THR A 147 -0.42 24.24 2.77
CA THR A 147 -1.65 23.62 3.29
C THR A 147 -2.82 24.59 3.31
N GLU A 148 -2.61 25.83 3.68
CA GLU A 148 -3.63 26.87 3.62
C GLU A 148 -4.07 27.12 2.17
N GLU A 149 -3.11 27.25 1.25
CA GLU A 149 -3.40 27.43 -0.17
C GLU A 149 -4.20 26.28 -0.76
N ILE A 150 -3.79 25.03 -0.48
CA ILE A 150 -4.53 23.84 -0.94
C ILE A 150 -5.95 23.80 -0.36
N TYR A 151 -6.10 24.12 0.92
CA TYR A 151 -7.40 24.16 1.60
C TYR A 151 -8.37 25.11 0.91
N HIS A 152 -7.92 26.29 0.54
CA HIS A 152 -8.73 27.28 -0.19
C HIS A 152 -8.99 26.87 -1.65
N GLN A 153 -8.07 26.14 -2.29
CA GLN A 153 -8.23 25.67 -3.65
C GLN A 153 -9.19 24.47 -3.76
N LEU A 154 -9.34 23.66 -2.70
CA LEU A 154 -10.19 22.46 -2.73
C LEU A 154 -11.67 22.79 -2.93
N LYS A 155 -12.17 23.85 -2.35
CA LYS A 155 -13.54 24.36 -2.52
C LYS A 155 -13.65 25.83 -2.17
N GLU A 156 -14.73 26.47 -2.61
CA GLU A 156 -15.04 27.85 -2.21
C GLU A 156 -15.21 27.96 -0.69
N ARG A 157 -14.66 29.03 -0.12
CA ARG A 157 -14.66 29.32 1.33
C ARG A 157 -15.31 30.66 1.61
N THR A 158 -15.95 30.76 2.78
CA THR A 158 -16.39 32.02 3.32
C THR A 158 -15.23 32.75 4.00
N ALA A 159 -15.31 34.07 4.13
CA ALA A 159 -14.30 34.85 4.83
C ALA A 159 -14.13 34.33 6.27
N GLY A 160 -12.89 34.03 6.66
CA GLY A 160 -12.57 33.53 7.99
C GLY A 160 -12.67 31.99 8.13
N ASP A 161 -12.93 31.24 7.04
CA ASP A 161 -12.80 29.79 7.02
C ASP A 161 -11.36 29.42 6.62
N ASP A 162 -10.44 29.57 7.56
CA ASP A 162 -9.00 29.31 7.39
C ASP A 162 -8.55 28.13 8.27
N ILE A 163 -7.61 27.31 7.78
CA ILE A 163 -7.06 26.19 8.55
C ILE A 163 -6.45 26.65 9.88
N THR A 164 -5.80 27.80 9.88
CA THR A 164 -5.12 28.36 11.05
C THR A 164 -6.01 28.44 12.29
N ILE A 165 -7.32 28.62 12.12
CA ILE A 165 -8.29 28.74 13.22
C ILE A 165 -9.23 27.54 13.33
N LYS A 166 -9.12 26.56 12.42
CA LYS A 166 -9.98 25.39 12.38
C LYS A 166 -9.63 24.40 13.49
N GLN A 167 -10.66 23.94 14.19
CA GLN A 167 -10.49 22.88 15.19
C GLN A 167 -10.37 21.51 14.53
N SER A 168 -9.40 20.72 14.97
CA SER A 168 -9.23 19.35 14.49
C SER A 168 -10.35 18.46 15.02
N ALA A 169 -10.96 17.68 14.15
CA ALA A 169 -11.94 16.68 14.56
C ALA A 169 -11.24 15.54 15.32
N ALA A 170 -11.83 15.12 16.44
CA ALA A 170 -11.34 13.97 17.19
C ALA A 170 -11.36 12.70 16.34
N ALA A 171 -10.39 11.81 16.58
CA ALA A 171 -10.38 10.50 15.96
C ALA A 171 -11.58 9.67 16.43
N THR A 172 -12.13 8.87 15.54
CA THR A 172 -13.18 7.89 15.84
C THR A 172 -12.60 6.48 15.93
N ALA A 173 -13.41 5.50 16.36
CA ALA A 173 -13.01 4.11 16.42
C ALA A 173 -12.59 3.57 15.03
N THR A 174 -11.59 2.71 15.03
CA THR A 174 -11.09 2.04 13.83
C THR A 174 -11.59 0.60 13.75
N ASP A 175 -11.72 0.07 12.53
CA ASP A 175 -12.00 -1.34 12.28
C ASP A 175 -10.72 -2.04 11.80
N ALA A 176 -10.21 -2.94 12.63
CA ALA A 176 -8.99 -3.68 12.34
C ALA A 176 -9.12 -4.60 11.11
N SER A 177 -10.34 -5.10 10.81
CA SER A 177 -10.55 -5.98 9.66
C SER A 177 -10.46 -5.19 8.34
N ILE A 178 -10.99 -3.97 8.31
CA ILE A 178 -10.90 -3.09 7.14
C ILE A 178 -9.45 -2.68 6.89
N LEU A 179 -8.71 -2.35 7.95
CA LEU A 179 -7.29 -2.03 7.84
C LEU A 179 -6.47 -3.22 7.35
N ALA A 180 -6.73 -4.42 7.87
CA ALA A 180 -6.08 -5.65 7.43
C ALA A 180 -6.38 -5.97 5.95
N ASN A 181 -7.63 -5.82 5.51
CA ASN A 181 -8.02 -6.01 4.11
C ASN A 181 -7.35 -4.98 3.19
N GLY A 182 -7.20 -3.74 3.63
CA GLY A 182 -6.43 -2.74 2.88
C GLY A 182 -4.94 -3.07 2.75
N ALA A 183 -4.34 -3.60 3.82
CA ALA A 183 -2.96 -4.08 3.79
C ALA A 183 -2.81 -5.27 2.84
N LEU A 184 -3.72 -6.24 2.89
CA LEU A 184 -3.78 -7.38 1.98
C LEU A 184 -3.91 -6.93 0.52
N LEU A 185 -4.82 -6.01 0.23
CA LEU A 185 -5.00 -5.48 -1.13
C LEU A 185 -3.72 -4.83 -1.67
N LYS A 186 -3.02 -4.03 -0.86
CA LYS A 186 -1.74 -3.41 -1.25
C LYS A 186 -0.66 -4.45 -1.54
N GLU A 187 -0.56 -5.47 -0.71
CA GLU A 187 0.40 -6.56 -0.86
C GLU A 187 0.12 -7.38 -2.14
N VAL A 188 -1.14 -7.74 -2.37
CA VAL A 188 -1.58 -8.49 -3.55
C VAL A 188 -1.32 -7.70 -4.83
N ILE A 189 -1.73 -6.43 -4.90
CA ILE A 189 -1.48 -5.57 -6.08
C ILE A 189 0.02 -5.48 -6.36
N SER A 190 0.85 -5.27 -5.34
CA SER A 190 2.30 -5.14 -5.48
C SER A 190 2.93 -6.42 -6.00
N SER A 191 2.57 -7.56 -5.41
CA SER A 191 3.05 -8.87 -5.84
C SER A 191 2.64 -9.21 -7.29
N LEU A 192 1.36 -8.98 -7.63
CA LEU A 192 0.87 -9.28 -8.97
C LEU A 192 1.51 -8.36 -10.04
N ARG A 193 1.78 -7.10 -9.71
CA ARG A 193 2.51 -6.18 -10.61
C ARG A 193 3.96 -6.64 -10.82
N GLU A 194 4.62 -7.10 -9.77
CA GLU A 194 5.97 -7.66 -9.85
C GLU A 194 6.00 -8.93 -10.72
N VAL A 195 5.04 -9.84 -10.52
CA VAL A 195 4.90 -11.07 -11.32
C VAL A 195 4.63 -10.74 -12.78
N ARG A 196 3.77 -9.77 -13.07
CA ARG A 196 3.53 -9.29 -14.45
C ARG A 196 4.81 -8.75 -15.08
N LEU A 197 5.58 -7.93 -14.36
CA LEU A 197 6.84 -7.38 -14.85
C LEU A 197 7.86 -8.48 -15.17
N LYS A 198 8.03 -9.45 -14.26
CA LYS A 198 8.95 -10.59 -14.44
C LYS A 198 8.60 -11.44 -15.65
N ASN A 199 7.31 -11.55 -15.97
CA ASN A 199 6.81 -12.30 -17.12
C ASN A 199 6.53 -11.43 -18.36
N GLN A 200 7.09 -10.21 -18.42
CA GLN A 200 7.02 -9.29 -19.54
C GLN A 200 5.60 -8.88 -19.94
N LEU A 201 4.61 -9.09 -19.06
CA LEU A 201 3.24 -8.60 -19.25
C LEU A 201 3.19 -7.09 -19.03
N LYS A 202 2.82 -6.35 -20.06
CA LYS A 202 2.71 -4.88 -19.97
C LYS A 202 1.51 -4.50 -19.09
N PRO A 203 1.53 -3.34 -18.43
CA PRO A 203 0.39 -2.88 -17.64
C PRO A 203 -0.93 -2.80 -18.41
N LYS A 204 -0.87 -2.55 -19.72
CA LYS A 204 -2.05 -2.47 -20.61
C LYS A 204 -2.61 -3.83 -21.05
N ASP A 205 -1.83 -4.90 -20.91
CA ASP A 205 -2.29 -6.21 -21.35
C ASP A 205 -3.36 -6.71 -20.37
N THR A 206 -4.47 -7.18 -20.88
CA THR A 206 -5.56 -7.72 -20.07
C THR A 206 -5.25 -9.14 -19.62
N ILE A 207 -5.71 -9.48 -18.42
CA ILE A 207 -5.61 -10.83 -17.86
C ILE A 207 -6.95 -11.27 -17.28
N GLN A 208 -7.11 -12.58 -17.05
CA GLN A 208 -8.07 -13.10 -16.10
C GLN A 208 -7.33 -13.51 -14.84
N LEU A 209 -7.86 -13.15 -13.68
CA LEU A 209 -7.28 -13.49 -12.39
C LEU A 209 -8.08 -14.60 -11.75
N HIS A 210 -7.40 -15.69 -11.34
CA HIS A 210 -8.00 -16.74 -10.53
C HIS A 210 -7.34 -16.71 -9.13
N ILE A 211 -8.16 -16.77 -8.08
CA ILE A 211 -7.74 -16.70 -6.68
C ILE A 211 -8.12 -17.99 -5.97
N GLU A 212 -7.14 -18.72 -5.49
CA GLU A 212 -7.31 -19.88 -4.61
C GLU A 212 -7.09 -19.43 -3.16
N THR A 213 -8.18 -19.30 -2.40
CA THR A 213 -8.19 -18.81 -1.03
C THR A 213 -9.26 -19.52 -0.20
N ALA A 214 -9.03 -19.60 1.11
CA ALA A 214 -10.02 -20.04 2.08
C ALA A 214 -10.97 -18.93 2.58
N THR A 215 -10.65 -17.66 2.27
CA THR A 215 -11.36 -16.46 2.79
C THR A 215 -11.80 -15.54 1.65
N THR A 216 -12.77 -16.01 0.85
CA THR A 216 -13.27 -15.27 -0.33
C THR A 216 -13.90 -13.92 0.02
N GLU A 217 -14.54 -13.80 1.19
CA GLU A 217 -15.23 -12.58 1.63
C GLU A 217 -14.29 -11.37 1.71
N ALA A 218 -13.04 -11.58 2.14
CA ALA A 218 -12.04 -10.51 2.20
C ALA A 218 -11.81 -9.91 0.81
N TYR A 219 -11.62 -10.76 -0.21
CA TYR A 219 -11.36 -10.35 -1.59
C TYR A 219 -12.59 -9.74 -2.26
N GLN A 220 -13.79 -10.27 -2.00
CA GLN A 220 -15.04 -9.72 -2.55
C GLN A 220 -15.24 -8.26 -2.17
N SER A 221 -14.80 -7.84 -0.98
CA SER A 221 -14.94 -6.46 -0.51
C SER A 221 -14.18 -5.45 -1.38
N PHE A 222 -13.11 -5.86 -2.06
CA PHE A 222 -12.25 -4.99 -2.89
C PHE A 222 -11.95 -5.56 -4.29
N GLU A 223 -12.73 -6.55 -4.74
CA GLU A 223 -12.55 -7.23 -6.03
C GLU A 223 -12.46 -6.26 -7.20
N THR A 224 -13.38 -5.29 -7.26
CA THR A 224 -13.42 -4.28 -8.33
C THR A 224 -12.14 -3.44 -8.37
N ILE A 225 -11.63 -3.03 -7.20
CA ILE A 225 -10.39 -2.27 -7.09
C ILE A 225 -9.23 -3.13 -7.55
N LEU A 226 -9.14 -4.39 -7.08
CA LEU A 226 -8.09 -5.32 -7.46
C LEU A 226 -8.08 -5.52 -8.98
N ALA A 227 -9.23 -5.86 -9.57
CA ALA A 227 -9.37 -6.06 -11.02
C ALA A 227 -8.86 -4.86 -11.81
N LYS A 228 -9.29 -3.64 -11.45
CA LYS A 228 -8.88 -2.38 -12.07
C LYS A 228 -7.37 -2.15 -11.95
N GLN A 229 -6.78 -2.38 -10.75
CA GLN A 229 -5.37 -2.08 -10.48
C GLN A 229 -4.38 -3.00 -11.19
N ILE A 230 -4.82 -4.20 -11.56
CA ILE A 230 -4.00 -5.18 -12.30
C ILE A 230 -4.47 -5.39 -13.74
N ASN A 231 -5.43 -4.59 -14.23
CA ASN A 231 -6.05 -4.72 -15.55
C ASN A 231 -6.60 -6.14 -15.81
N ALA A 232 -7.33 -6.68 -14.83
CA ALA A 232 -8.04 -7.94 -14.98
C ALA A 232 -9.44 -7.72 -15.55
N THR A 233 -9.85 -8.51 -16.54
CA THR A 233 -11.22 -8.51 -17.09
C THR A 233 -12.20 -9.20 -16.18
N HIS A 234 -11.74 -10.25 -15.50
CA HIS A 234 -12.53 -11.04 -14.54
C HIS A 234 -11.66 -11.50 -13.38
N VAL A 235 -12.29 -11.65 -12.22
CA VAL A 235 -11.72 -12.30 -11.04
C VAL A 235 -12.56 -13.53 -10.74
N HIS A 236 -11.92 -14.68 -10.63
CA HIS A 236 -12.56 -15.96 -10.36
C HIS A 236 -12.02 -16.58 -9.09
N PHE A 237 -12.89 -17.06 -8.23
CA PHE A 237 -12.46 -17.84 -7.06
C PHE A 237 -12.44 -19.32 -7.43
N VAL A 238 -11.31 -19.98 -7.18
CA VAL A 238 -11.08 -21.38 -7.56
C VAL A 238 -10.64 -22.20 -6.35
N SER A 239 -10.88 -23.52 -6.42
CA SER A 239 -10.47 -24.47 -5.36
C SER A 239 -9.24 -25.28 -5.71
N SER A 240 -8.69 -25.11 -6.91
CA SER A 240 -7.53 -25.84 -7.41
C SER A 240 -6.74 -25.00 -8.41
N ALA A 241 -5.48 -25.41 -8.64
CA ALA A 241 -4.60 -24.75 -9.59
C ALA A 241 -5.18 -24.70 -11.02
N VAL A 242 -4.93 -23.60 -11.71
CA VAL A 242 -5.34 -23.38 -13.11
C VAL A 242 -4.12 -23.55 -14.01
N THR A 243 -4.18 -24.51 -14.94
CA THR A 243 -3.08 -24.82 -15.87
C THR A 243 -2.91 -23.73 -16.94
N GLY A 244 -1.68 -23.54 -17.44
CA GLY A 244 -1.38 -22.56 -18.47
C GLY A 244 -1.42 -21.11 -17.96
N THR A 245 -1.18 -20.90 -16.68
CA THR A 245 -1.20 -19.59 -16.02
C THR A 245 0.14 -19.29 -15.35
N ILE A 246 0.38 -18.00 -15.12
CA ILE A 246 1.47 -17.57 -14.26
C ILE A 246 0.97 -17.58 -12.82
N SER A 247 1.69 -18.25 -11.92
CA SER A 247 1.30 -18.33 -10.51
C SER A 247 2.06 -17.33 -9.65
N ALA A 248 1.38 -16.83 -8.60
CA ALA A 248 1.94 -16.05 -7.52
C ALA A 248 1.36 -16.51 -6.18
N VAL A 249 2.12 -16.34 -5.11
CA VAL A 249 1.67 -16.65 -3.75
C VAL A 249 1.82 -15.39 -2.91
N VAL A 250 0.75 -15.01 -2.23
CA VAL A 250 0.75 -13.91 -1.26
C VAL A 250 0.17 -14.46 0.04
N GLN A 251 0.95 -14.43 1.10
CA GLN A 251 0.61 -15.05 2.39
C GLN A 251 0.28 -16.55 2.23
N LYS A 252 -0.99 -16.91 2.29
CA LYS A 252 -1.49 -18.30 2.17
C LYS A 252 -2.25 -18.53 0.86
N ASP A 253 -2.54 -17.47 0.13
CA ASP A 253 -3.40 -17.49 -1.04
C ASP A 253 -2.57 -17.60 -2.32
N LYS A 254 -3.11 -18.32 -3.29
CA LYS A 254 -2.48 -18.50 -4.59
C LYS A 254 -3.27 -17.75 -5.67
N PHE A 255 -2.53 -17.14 -6.56
CA PHE A 255 -3.06 -16.32 -7.65
C PHE A 255 -2.56 -16.90 -8.97
N TYR A 256 -3.48 -17.04 -9.93
CA TYR A 256 -3.17 -17.54 -11.26
C TYR A 256 -3.60 -16.49 -12.28
N LEU A 257 -2.62 -15.99 -13.05
CA LEU A 257 -2.81 -14.98 -14.07
C LEU A 257 -2.88 -15.67 -15.43
N GLN A 258 -4.06 -15.65 -16.05
CA GLN A 258 -4.27 -16.15 -17.41
C GLN A 258 -4.20 -14.99 -18.39
N SER A 259 -3.36 -15.07 -19.41
CA SER A 259 -3.23 -14.12 -20.48
C SER A 259 -3.55 -14.79 -21.82
N GLU A 260 -4.15 -14.03 -22.75
CA GLU A 260 -4.36 -14.48 -24.14
C GLU A 260 -3.06 -14.45 -24.97
N LEU A 261 -2.02 -13.77 -24.46
CA LEU A 261 -0.70 -13.78 -25.08
C LEU A 261 -0.04 -15.13 -24.83
N GLU A 262 0.58 -15.72 -25.85
CA GLU A 262 1.48 -16.88 -25.64
C GLU A 262 2.58 -16.47 -24.66
N LEU A 263 2.48 -16.99 -23.45
CA LEU A 263 3.47 -16.73 -22.40
C LEU A 263 4.69 -17.61 -22.69
N ASP A 264 5.85 -16.98 -22.87
CA ASP A 264 7.11 -17.71 -22.85
C ASP A 264 7.40 -18.16 -21.40
N THR A 265 6.83 -19.29 -21.04
CA THR A 265 7.00 -19.91 -19.72
C THR A 265 8.38 -20.49 -19.50
N SER A 266 9.23 -20.52 -20.52
CA SER A 266 10.59 -21.11 -20.45
C SER A 266 11.49 -20.38 -19.44
N SER A 267 11.46 -19.05 -19.43
CA SER A 267 12.20 -18.22 -18.46
C SER A 267 11.68 -18.38 -17.03
N GLN A 268 10.38 -18.53 -16.86
CA GLN A 268 9.76 -18.77 -15.55
C GLN A 268 10.13 -20.15 -15.02
N LYS A 269 10.07 -21.17 -15.87
CA LYS A 269 10.47 -22.53 -15.54
C LYS A 269 11.95 -22.60 -15.12
N GLU A 270 12.83 -21.92 -15.84
CA GLU A 270 14.26 -21.86 -15.49
C GLU A 270 14.48 -21.17 -14.12
N THR A 271 13.77 -20.08 -13.85
CA THR A 271 13.84 -19.37 -12.56
C THR A 271 13.33 -20.25 -11.43
N LEU A 272 12.19 -20.88 -11.59
CA LEU A 272 11.62 -21.80 -10.60
C LEU A 272 12.52 -22.99 -10.33
N LEU A 273 13.18 -23.54 -11.35
CA LEU A 273 14.14 -24.63 -11.17
C LEU A 273 15.37 -24.20 -10.37
N LYS A 274 15.91 -22.99 -10.61
CA LYS A 274 17.01 -22.43 -9.83
C LYS A 274 16.61 -22.18 -8.36
N ASP A 275 15.42 -21.63 -8.15
CA ASP A 275 14.89 -21.41 -6.80
C ASP A 275 14.64 -22.73 -6.08
N LEU A 276 14.14 -23.75 -6.77
CA LEU A 276 13.96 -25.09 -6.21
C LEU A 276 15.28 -25.69 -5.75
N GLU A 277 16.32 -25.63 -6.58
CA GLU A 277 17.66 -26.11 -6.26
C GLU A 277 18.24 -25.37 -5.04
N TYR A 278 18.12 -24.05 -5.01
CA TYR A 278 18.53 -23.24 -3.86
C TYR A 278 17.80 -23.64 -2.57
N GLN A 279 16.46 -23.77 -2.61
CA GLN A 279 15.67 -24.12 -1.42
C GLN A 279 15.96 -25.55 -0.96
N LYS A 280 16.18 -26.50 -1.86
CA LYS A 280 16.61 -27.87 -1.51
C LYS A 280 18.00 -27.88 -0.87
N GLY A 281 18.93 -27.09 -1.37
CA GLY A 281 20.25 -26.91 -0.75
C GLY A 281 20.17 -26.27 0.64
N PHE A 282 19.32 -25.25 0.79
CA PHE A 282 19.07 -24.62 2.08
C PHE A 282 18.46 -25.60 3.09
N LEU A 283 17.42 -26.34 2.71
CA LEU A 283 16.77 -27.36 3.54
C LEU A 283 17.79 -28.41 4.00
N ALA A 284 18.62 -28.92 3.09
CA ALA A 284 19.67 -29.89 3.43
C ALA A 284 20.66 -29.34 4.45
N SER A 285 21.01 -28.06 4.38
CA SER A 285 21.89 -27.41 5.35
C SER A 285 21.25 -27.27 6.75
N VAL A 286 19.96 -26.96 6.79
CA VAL A 286 19.19 -26.87 8.04
C VAL A 286 19.00 -28.27 8.65
N ASP A 287 18.67 -29.25 7.84
CA ASP A 287 18.55 -30.66 8.27
C ASP A 287 19.85 -31.19 8.85
N LYS A 288 20.98 -30.90 8.23
CA LYS A 288 22.32 -31.26 8.74
C LYS A 288 22.60 -30.65 10.12
N LYS A 289 22.14 -29.40 10.36
CA LYS A 289 22.26 -28.77 11.68
C LYS A 289 21.37 -29.43 12.72
N LEU A 290 20.09 -29.69 12.34
CA LEU A 290 19.09 -30.32 13.25
C LEU A 290 19.40 -31.80 13.52
N SER A 291 20.12 -32.49 12.62
CA SER A 291 20.59 -33.88 12.80
C SER A 291 21.84 -33.97 13.66
N ASN A 292 22.51 -32.84 13.94
CA ASN A 292 23.68 -32.84 14.81
C ASN A 292 23.26 -32.83 16.30
N GLU A 293 23.33 -33.99 16.94
CA GLU A 293 22.94 -34.14 18.34
C GLU A 293 23.66 -33.17 19.27
N ARG A 294 24.95 -32.88 19.03
CA ARG A 294 25.72 -31.91 19.83
C ARG A 294 25.15 -30.48 19.70
N PHE A 295 24.70 -30.12 18.51
CA PHE A 295 24.06 -28.82 18.29
C PHE A 295 22.72 -28.75 19.04
N VAL A 296 21.85 -29.75 18.89
CA VAL A 296 20.51 -29.77 19.50
C VAL A 296 20.58 -29.81 21.03
N GLN A 297 21.58 -30.49 21.61
CA GLN A 297 21.74 -30.59 23.07
C GLN A 297 22.40 -29.36 23.69
N ASN A 298 23.28 -28.65 22.99
CA ASN A 298 24.05 -27.55 23.55
C ASN A 298 23.58 -26.15 23.12
N ALA A 299 22.75 -26.02 22.08
CA ALA A 299 22.20 -24.75 21.65
C ALA A 299 21.03 -24.32 22.54
N LYS A 300 20.82 -22.99 22.67
CA LYS A 300 19.65 -22.47 23.36
C LYS A 300 18.37 -22.95 22.67
N PRO A 301 17.31 -23.29 23.45
CA PRO A 301 16.03 -23.78 22.87
C PRO A 301 15.45 -22.89 21.77
N GLU A 302 15.58 -21.56 21.94
CA GLU A 302 15.13 -20.57 20.94
C GLU A 302 15.84 -20.70 19.59
N VAL A 303 17.13 -21.06 19.60
CA VAL A 303 17.93 -21.23 18.37
C VAL A 303 17.54 -22.52 17.65
N VAL A 304 17.28 -23.59 18.39
CA VAL A 304 16.79 -24.86 17.83
C VAL A 304 15.39 -24.66 17.22
N GLU A 305 14.51 -23.94 17.91
CA GLU A 305 13.17 -23.64 17.41
C GLU A 305 13.20 -22.76 16.16
N LEU A 306 14.11 -21.79 16.10
CA LEU A 306 14.31 -20.97 14.90
C LEU A 306 14.75 -21.84 13.70
N GLU A 307 15.67 -22.79 13.90
CA GLU A 307 16.08 -23.69 12.81
C GLU A 307 14.93 -24.65 12.39
N ARG A 308 14.06 -25.08 13.31
CA ARG A 308 12.84 -25.85 12.98
C ARG A 308 11.84 -25.04 12.14
N ARG A 309 11.63 -23.76 12.48
CA ARG A 309 10.79 -22.87 11.67
C ARG A 309 11.36 -22.67 10.27
N LYS A 310 12.68 -22.44 10.15
CA LYS A 310 13.35 -22.36 8.85
C LYS A 310 13.17 -23.62 8.01
N LYS A 311 13.19 -24.81 8.65
CA LYS A 311 12.91 -26.08 7.97
C LYS A 311 11.50 -26.11 7.43
N ALA A 312 10.50 -25.82 8.27
CA ALA A 312 9.08 -25.82 7.88
C ALA A 312 8.81 -24.79 6.75
N ASP A 313 9.41 -23.61 6.83
CA ASP A 313 9.31 -22.58 5.79
C ASP A 313 9.93 -23.02 4.46
N ALA A 314 11.10 -23.67 4.51
CA ALA A 314 11.76 -24.21 3.32
C ALA A 314 10.98 -25.35 2.67
N GLU A 315 10.43 -26.27 3.46
CA GLU A 315 9.57 -27.37 2.98
C GLU A 315 8.30 -26.82 2.31
N ALA A 316 7.65 -25.81 2.92
CA ALA A 316 6.48 -25.16 2.35
C ALA A 316 6.81 -24.46 1.01
N ARG A 317 7.96 -23.76 0.93
CA ARG A 317 8.42 -23.12 -0.31
C ARG A 317 8.75 -24.13 -1.41
N ILE A 318 9.44 -25.21 -1.10
CA ILE A 318 9.75 -26.29 -2.05
C ILE A 318 8.45 -26.83 -2.64
N LYS A 319 7.48 -27.15 -1.79
CA LYS A 319 6.17 -27.65 -2.22
C LYS A 319 5.46 -26.66 -3.14
N ALA A 320 5.43 -25.38 -2.79
CA ALA A 320 4.81 -24.33 -3.61
C ALA A 320 5.50 -24.18 -4.99
N ILE A 321 6.84 -24.27 -5.04
CA ILE A 321 7.59 -24.23 -6.30
C ILE A 321 7.32 -25.47 -7.14
N GLU A 322 7.28 -26.67 -6.56
CA GLU A 322 6.98 -27.92 -7.27
C GLU A 322 5.56 -27.92 -7.84
N GLU A 323 4.57 -27.43 -7.07
CA GLU A 323 3.20 -27.23 -7.55
C GLU A 323 3.15 -26.22 -8.72
N SER A 324 3.91 -25.11 -8.63
CA SER A 324 4.01 -24.12 -9.71
C SER A 324 4.65 -24.68 -10.98
N LEU A 325 5.69 -25.52 -10.85
CA LEU A 325 6.32 -26.21 -11.98
C LEU A 325 5.39 -27.23 -12.64
N ALA A 326 4.48 -27.84 -11.89
CA ALA A 326 3.51 -28.81 -12.41
C ALA A 326 2.36 -28.13 -13.20
N THR A 327 2.16 -26.82 -13.01
CA THR A 327 1.12 -26.03 -13.70
C THR A 327 1.63 -25.28 -14.93
N LEU A 328 2.94 -25.21 -15.14
CA LEU A 328 3.62 -24.66 -16.31
C LEU A 328 3.79 -25.70 -17.40
#